data_a17f530ccc1f61494b6d6269152fce81
#
_entry.id   a17f530ccc1f61494b6d6269152fce81
#
_cell.length_a   1.000
_cell.length_b   1.000
_cell.length_c   1.000
_cell.angle_alpha   90.00
_cell.angle_beta   90.00
_cell.angle_gamma   90.00
#
_symmetry.space_group_name_H-M   'P 1'
#
loop_
_entity.id
_entity.type
_entity.pdbx_description
1 polymer ?
#
loop_
_entity_poly.entity_id
_entity_poly.type
_entity_poly.pdbx_seq_one_letter_code
_entity_poly.pdbx_strand_id
1 'polypeptide(L)'
;MEIVGEIIRKTGEPGTLAIEAAKASMAFDIGKDCGLFYVPKVVNFDAKTGVLEFERLNGMVTLLDMAARKDKRLFELLKKAGQALAVIHEKLVLPEEMKHELPTEWMASPGENVFIHGDFAGFNLCFDESSGRLVILDWSSAPLLGQVVTYGSRFFDIIWLVIFLFYGAPRRCLFNWNAQGMTNAFLTGYEECRPEIIQRLSGDFKPLMRRYYRKTVWYLAKQRSWYKAARYLLYQFMIYPKFARYHPGHG
;
A
#
# COMPACT_ATOMS: atom_id res chain seq x y z
N MET A 1 19.50 3.23 1.73
CA MET A 1 19.18 1.87 2.23
C MET A 1 20.33 0.96 1.86
N GLU A 2 20.86 0.22 2.80
CA GLU A 2 22.06 -0.62 2.68
C GLU A 2 21.78 -1.99 3.28
N ILE A 3 22.42 -3.05 2.73
CA ILE A 3 22.35 -4.41 3.28
C ILE A 3 23.67 -4.69 4.01
N VAL A 4 23.57 -5.02 5.30
CA VAL A 4 24.71 -5.32 6.17
C VAL A 4 24.49 -6.69 6.82
N GLY A 5 24.99 -7.76 6.20
CA GLY A 5 24.72 -9.12 6.66
C GLY A 5 23.25 -9.47 6.68
N GLU A 6 22.71 -9.83 7.84
CA GLU A 6 21.30 -10.17 8.05
C GLU A 6 20.43 -8.94 8.43
N ILE A 7 20.92 -7.73 8.15
CA ILE A 7 20.24 -6.47 8.49
C ILE A 7 20.05 -5.61 7.24
N ILE A 8 18.91 -4.94 7.16
CA ILE A 8 18.65 -3.84 6.23
C ILE A 8 18.72 -2.54 7.03
N ARG A 9 19.67 -1.66 6.67
CA ARG A 9 19.89 -0.36 7.30
C ARG A 9 19.33 0.77 6.45
N LYS A 10 18.49 1.61 7.05
CA LYS A 10 18.03 2.89 6.50
C LYS A 10 18.71 4.03 7.27
N THR A 11 19.12 5.08 6.56
CA THR A 11 19.61 6.34 7.15
C THR A 11 18.75 7.48 6.65
N GLY A 12 18.41 8.43 7.52
CA GLY A 12 17.54 9.53 7.16
C GLY A 12 17.31 10.51 8.32
N GLU A 13 16.30 11.35 8.14
CA GLU A 13 15.91 12.32 9.17
C GLU A 13 15.34 11.57 10.40
N PRO A 14 15.88 11.83 11.63
CA PRO A 14 15.57 11.03 12.81
C PRO A 14 14.08 10.98 13.17
N GLY A 15 13.36 12.09 13.05
CA GLY A 15 11.91 12.15 13.36
C GLY A 15 11.09 11.29 12.40
N THR A 16 11.42 11.32 11.10
CA THR A 16 10.78 10.47 10.09
C THR A 16 11.04 8.98 10.35
N LEU A 17 12.28 8.63 10.69
CA LEU A 17 12.64 7.24 11.00
C LEU A 17 12.05 6.77 12.33
N ALA A 18 11.87 7.66 13.32
CA ALA A 18 11.18 7.33 14.56
C ALA A 18 9.73 6.90 14.30
N ILE A 19 9.03 7.62 13.43
CA ILE A 19 7.66 7.29 13.03
C ILE A 19 7.62 5.96 12.27
N GLU A 20 8.54 5.75 11.33
CA GLU A 20 8.63 4.47 10.61
C GLU A 20 8.90 3.31 11.56
N ALA A 21 9.82 3.46 12.51
CA ALA A 21 10.14 2.45 13.51
C ALA A 21 8.93 2.12 14.40
N ALA A 22 8.21 3.14 14.87
CA ALA A 22 7.01 2.95 15.69
C ALA A 22 5.90 2.24 14.93
N LYS A 23 5.61 2.66 13.69
CA LYS A 23 4.61 2.01 12.81
C LYS A 23 4.98 0.56 12.54
N ALA A 24 6.22 0.30 12.15
CA ALA A 24 6.68 -1.06 11.81
C ALA A 24 6.65 -1.97 13.04
N SER A 25 7.07 -1.49 14.22
CA SER A 25 7.04 -2.27 15.46
C SER A 25 5.60 -2.64 15.87
N MET A 26 4.68 -1.68 15.83
CA MET A 26 3.28 -1.96 16.14
C MET A 26 2.65 -2.89 15.11
N ALA A 27 2.93 -2.70 13.83
CA ALA A 27 2.44 -3.57 12.77
C ALA A 27 3.01 -4.99 12.86
N PHE A 28 4.25 -5.15 13.30
CA PHE A 28 4.85 -6.45 13.61
C PHE A 28 4.06 -7.19 14.68
N ASP A 29 3.71 -6.52 15.79
CA ASP A 29 2.91 -7.11 16.87
C ASP A 29 1.49 -7.47 16.38
N ILE A 30 0.83 -6.58 15.64
CA ILE A 30 -0.48 -6.83 15.02
C ILE A 30 -0.42 -8.07 14.11
N GLY A 31 0.59 -8.15 13.24
CA GLY A 31 0.77 -9.26 12.32
C GLY A 31 1.01 -10.60 13.04
N LYS A 32 1.80 -10.58 14.10
CA LYS A 32 2.05 -11.73 14.99
C LYS A 32 0.76 -12.22 15.65
N ASP A 33 -0.06 -11.29 16.14
CA ASP A 33 -1.29 -11.63 16.86
C ASP A 33 -2.39 -12.16 15.94
N CYS A 34 -2.53 -11.60 14.73
CA CYS A 34 -3.59 -12.01 13.80
C CYS A 34 -3.17 -13.15 12.85
N GLY A 35 -1.88 -13.38 12.65
CA GLY A 35 -1.35 -14.42 11.76
C GLY A 35 -1.60 -14.19 10.26
N LEU A 36 -2.12 -13.01 9.88
CA LEU A 36 -2.46 -12.71 8.47
C LEU A 36 -1.25 -12.25 7.66
N PHE A 37 -0.32 -11.54 8.28
CA PHE A 37 0.85 -10.96 7.62
C PHE A 37 2.05 -10.93 8.55
N TYR A 38 3.20 -10.64 7.99
CA TYR A 38 4.44 -10.41 8.70
C TYR A 38 5.02 -9.05 8.34
N VAL A 39 5.70 -8.42 9.27
CA VAL A 39 6.46 -7.19 9.06
C VAL A 39 7.89 -7.45 9.51
N PRO A 40 8.92 -7.07 8.75
CA PRO A 40 10.30 -7.20 9.21
C PRO A 40 10.50 -6.52 10.56
N LYS A 41 11.09 -7.25 11.51
CA LYS A 41 11.29 -6.75 12.87
C LYS A 41 12.27 -5.57 12.86
N VAL A 42 11.92 -4.52 13.59
CA VAL A 42 12.88 -3.44 13.92
C VAL A 42 13.91 -4.01 14.89
N VAL A 43 15.17 -4.06 14.45
CA VAL A 43 16.29 -4.58 15.24
C VAL A 43 16.89 -3.48 16.08
N ASN A 44 17.05 -2.27 15.52
CA ASN A 44 17.63 -1.13 16.20
C ASN A 44 17.08 0.18 15.59
N PHE A 45 16.95 1.19 16.43
CA PHE A 45 16.73 2.58 16.03
C PHE A 45 17.59 3.52 16.86
N ASP A 46 18.46 4.26 16.19
CA ASP A 46 19.29 5.29 16.81
C ASP A 46 18.83 6.68 16.36
N ALA A 47 18.13 7.38 17.25
CA ALA A 47 17.63 8.73 17.00
C ALA A 47 18.74 9.79 16.87
N LYS A 48 19.96 9.53 17.41
CA LYS A 48 21.06 10.50 17.34
C LYS A 48 21.73 10.50 15.98
N THR A 49 21.89 9.32 15.41
CA THR A 49 22.56 9.15 14.11
C THR A 49 21.57 9.06 12.95
N GLY A 50 20.27 8.96 13.21
CA GLY A 50 19.24 8.76 12.18
C GLY A 50 19.44 7.43 11.45
N VAL A 51 19.61 6.34 12.21
CA VAL A 51 19.79 4.99 11.69
C VAL A 51 18.66 4.10 12.18
N LEU A 52 18.00 3.43 11.25
CA LEU A 52 16.95 2.44 11.50
C LEU A 52 17.34 1.11 10.84
N GLU A 53 17.32 0.04 11.62
CA GLU A 53 17.73 -1.30 11.18
C GLU A 53 16.58 -2.28 11.32
N PHE A 54 16.35 -3.02 10.25
CA PHE A 54 15.38 -4.11 10.17
C PHE A 54 16.08 -5.45 9.97
N GLU A 55 15.45 -6.52 10.40
CA GLU A 55 15.87 -7.85 9.96
C GLU A 55 15.75 -7.97 8.43
N ARG A 56 16.68 -8.71 7.85
CA ARG A 56 16.66 -9.01 6.42
C ARG A 56 15.88 -10.30 6.18
N LEU A 57 14.86 -10.21 5.33
CA LEU A 57 14.16 -11.38 4.83
C LEU A 57 14.71 -11.74 3.44
N ASN A 58 15.03 -13.01 3.25
CA ASN A 58 15.54 -13.54 1.99
C ASN A 58 14.40 -14.24 1.22
N GLY A 59 14.48 -14.30 -0.11
CA GLY A 59 13.51 -15.03 -0.93
C GLY A 59 12.13 -14.36 -1.06
N MET A 60 12.04 -13.06 -0.83
CA MET A 60 10.79 -12.32 -1.02
C MET A 60 10.51 -12.05 -2.50
N VAL A 61 9.26 -12.28 -2.90
CA VAL A 61 8.74 -11.95 -4.23
C VAL A 61 7.62 -10.94 -4.08
N THR A 62 7.70 -9.81 -4.80
CA THR A 62 6.64 -8.79 -4.75
C THR A 62 5.35 -9.29 -5.40
N LEU A 63 4.18 -8.83 -4.94
CA LEU A 63 2.92 -9.14 -5.61
C LEU A 63 2.91 -8.65 -7.07
N LEU A 64 3.67 -7.60 -7.36
CA LEU A 64 3.88 -7.13 -8.73
C LEU A 64 4.59 -8.18 -9.60
N ASP A 65 5.65 -8.79 -9.09
CA ASP A 65 6.37 -9.86 -9.81
C ASP A 65 5.52 -11.13 -9.94
N MET A 66 4.76 -11.48 -8.91
CA MET A 66 3.80 -12.58 -8.97
C MET A 66 2.74 -12.36 -10.05
N ALA A 67 2.19 -11.15 -10.12
CA ALA A 67 1.24 -10.77 -11.16
C ALA A 67 1.85 -10.83 -12.56
N ALA A 68 3.10 -10.38 -12.71
CA ALA A 68 3.84 -10.43 -13.97
C ALA A 68 4.14 -11.87 -14.43
N ARG A 69 4.34 -12.79 -13.48
CA ARG A 69 4.57 -14.23 -13.72
C ARG A 69 3.28 -15.04 -13.80
N LYS A 70 2.12 -14.43 -13.56
CA LYS A 70 0.81 -15.10 -13.46
C LYS A 70 0.78 -16.19 -12.39
N ASP A 71 1.40 -15.95 -11.25
CA ASP A 71 1.44 -16.87 -10.14
C ASP A 71 0.02 -17.14 -9.62
N LYS A 72 -0.33 -18.42 -9.48
CA LYS A 72 -1.69 -18.85 -9.08
C LYS A 72 -2.04 -18.42 -7.65
N ARG A 73 -1.05 -18.19 -6.78
CA ARG A 73 -1.21 -17.77 -5.38
C ARG A 73 -1.59 -16.31 -5.25
N LEU A 74 -1.41 -15.50 -6.32
CA LEU A 74 -1.57 -14.05 -6.30
C LEU A 74 -2.92 -13.59 -5.75
N PHE A 75 -4.02 -14.21 -6.21
CA PHE A 75 -5.37 -13.78 -5.82
C PHE A 75 -5.65 -14.07 -4.35
N GLU A 76 -5.21 -15.22 -3.84
CA GLU A 76 -5.32 -15.55 -2.42
C GLU A 76 -4.49 -14.60 -1.55
N LEU A 77 -3.29 -14.26 -1.98
CA LEU A 77 -2.45 -13.29 -1.27
C LEU A 77 -3.02 -11.86 -1.32
N LEU A 78 -3.64 -11.45 -2.41
CA LEU A 78 -4.35 -10.18 -2.48
C LEU A 78 -5.57 -10.15 -1.57
N LYS A 79 -6.34 -11.24 -1.50
CA LYS A 79 -7.42 -11.38 -0.54
C LYS A 79 -6.90 -11.26 0.89
N LYS A 80 -5.83 -11.96 1.20
CA LYS A 80 -5.15 -11.88 2.52
C LYS A 80 -4.62 -10.46 2.81
N ALA A 81 -4.12 -9.74 1.79
CA ALA A 81 -3.70 -8.35 1.93
C ALA A 81 -4.89 -7.42 2.25
N GLY A 82 -6.07 -7.68 1.71
CA GLY A 82 -7.30 -6.98 2.07
C GLY A 82 -7.68 -7.19 3.54
N GLN A 83 -7.68 -8.44 3.99
CA GLN A 83 -7.93 -8.79 5.40
C GLN A 83 -6.89 -8.14 6.33
N ALA A 84 -5.61 -8.21 5.96
CA ALA A 84 -4.51 -7.59 6.71
C ALA A 84 -4.69 -6.08 6.85
N LEU A 85 -5.01 -5.39 5.74
CA LEU A 85 -5.24 -3.95 5.77
C LEU A 85 -6.43 -3.56 6.66
N ALA A 86 -7.52 -4.34 6.64
CA ALA A 86 -8.66 -4.10 7.51
C ALA A 86 -8.25 -4.19 8.99
N VAL A 87 -7.46 -5.19 9.37
CA VAL A 87 -6.94 -5.35 10.74
C VAL A 87 -5.96 -4.24 11.11
N ILE A 88 -5.09 -3.82 10.18
CA ILE A 88 -4.18 -2.69 10.39
C ILE A 88 -4.97 -1.42 10.70
N HIS A 89 -5.99 -1.09 9.90
CA HIS A 89 -6.83 0.08 10.10
C HIS A 89 -7.59 0.10 11.43
N GLU A 90 -7.81 -1.07 12.05
CA GLU A 90 -8.50 -1.18 13.34
C GLU A 90 -7.54 -1.12 14.52
N LYS A 91 -6.34 -1.68 14.37
CA LYS A 91 -5.44 -1.91 15.49
C LYS A 91 -4.22 -1.01 15.52
N LEU A 92 -3.84 -0.40 14.39
CA LEU A 92 -2.69 0.49 14.34
C LEU A 92 -3.03 1.79 15.08
N VAL A 93 -2.35 2.04 16.18
CA VAL A 93 -2.50 3.26 17.00
C VAL A 93 -1.12 3.77 17.35
N LEU A 94 -0.83 5.01 16.95
CA LEU A 94 0.42 5.68 17.30
C LEU A 94 0.18 6.75 18.36
N PRO A 95 1.22 7.16 19.11
CA PRO A 95 1.15 8.33 19.99
C PRO A 95 0.66 9.57 19.23
N GLU A 96 -0.05 10.48 19.92
CA GLU A 96 -0.67 11.66 19.28
C GLU A 96 0.37 12.59 18.61
N GLU A 97 1.57 12.67 19.17
CA GLU A 97 2.69 13.43 18.59
C GLU A 97 3.20 12.87 17.25
N MET A 98 2.88 11.62 16.94
CA MET A 98 3.18 10.97 15.66
C MET A 98 2.01 11.01 14.67
N LYS A 99 0.92 11.68 15.02
CA LYS A 99 -0.24 11.85 14.17
C LYS A 99 -0.04 12.98 13.16
N HIS A 100 0.28 12.60 11.95
CA HIS A 100 0.43 13.52 10.81
C HIS A 100 -0.73 13.29 9.84
N GLU A 101 -1.61 14.27 9.73
CA GLU A 101 -2.83 14.14 8.95
C GLU A 101 -2.59 14.14 7.45
N LEU A 102 -3.38 13.36 6.76
CA LEU A 102 -3.45 13.38 5.31
C LEU A 102 -3.98 14.76 4.85
N PRO A 103 -3.34 15.43 3.87
CA PRO A 103 -3.84 16.69 3.35
C PRO A 103 -5.31 16.58 2.93
N THR A 104 -6.10 17.63 3.24
CA THR A 104 -7.56 17.64 3.02
C THR A 104 -7.97 17.33 1.58
N GLU A 105 -7.14 17.69 0.63
CA GLU A 105 -7.36 17.36 -0.78
C GLU A 105 -7.24 15.88 -1.11
N TRP A 106 -6.65 15.04 -0.25
CA TRP A 106 -6.60 13.58 -0.37
C TRP A 106 -7.62 12.90 0.54
N MET A 107 -8.24 13.65 1.43
CA MET A 107 -9.33 13.13 2.23
C MET A 107 -10.50 12.76 1.31
N ALA A 108 -10.95 11.53 1.39
CA ALA A 108 -12.27 11.15 0.94
C ALA A 108 -13.32 11.80 1.85
N SER A 109 -14.58 11.80 1.45
CA SER A 109 -15.73 12.26 2.26
C SER A 109 -15.55 11.99 3.76
N PRO A 110 -16.16 12.76 4.66
CA PRO A 110 -16.03 12.59 6.09
C PRO A 110 -16.35 11.15 6.48
N GLY A 111 -15.33 10.36 6.59
CA GLY A 111 -15.30 8.96 6.95
C GLY A 111 -14.35 8.79 8.12
N GLU A 112 -14.39 7.64 8.72
CA GLU A 112 -13.52 7.31 9.84
C GLU A 112 -12.05 7.49 9.43
N ASN A 113 -11.39 8.45 10.05
CA ASN A 113 -9.96 8.58 9.96
C ASN A 113 -9.31 7.56 10.90
N VAL A 114 -8.27 6.94 10.41
CA VAL A 114 -7.49 5.90 11.10
C VAL A 114 -6.00 6.15 10.89
N PHE A 115 -5.17 5.48 11.66
CA PHE A 115 -3.77 5.38 11.29
C PHE A 115 -3.63 4.52 10.03
N ILE A 116 -2.90 5.01 9.06
CA ILE A 116 -2.77 4.42 7.72
C ILE A 116 -1.35 3.90 7.47
N HIS A 117 -1.24 2.93 6.56
CA HIS A 117 0.07 2.51 6.05
C HIS A 117 0.74 3.67 5.30
N GLY A 118 0.00 4.37 4.44
CA GLY A 118 0.45 5.55 3.71
C GLY A 118 1.10 5.25 2.35
N ASP A 119 1.58 4.04 2.12
CA ASP A 119 2.12 3.58 0.83
C ASP A 119 1.78 2.08 0.59
N PHE A 120 0.52 1.72 0.77
CA PHE A 120 0.05 0.35 0.59
C PHE A 120 -0.02 -0.01 -0.90
N ALA A 121 1.11 -0.40 -1.47
CA ALA A 121 1.30 -0.64 -2.90
C ALA A 121 1.87 -2.03 -3.19
N GLY A 122 1.66 -2.54 -4.40
CA GLY A 122 2.00 -3.93 -4.73
C GLY A 122 3.51 -4.27 -4.72
N PHE A 123 4.40 -3.29 -4.67
CA PHE A 123 5.84 -3.51 -4.45
C PHE A 123 6.23 -3.56 -2.97
N ASN A 124 5.36 -3.05 -2.07
CA ASN A 124 5.50 -3.15 -0.62
C ASN A 124 4.78 -4.38 -0.04
N LEU A 125 4.01 -5.09 -0.88
CA LEU A 125 3.36 -6.34 -0.55
C LEU A 125 4.15 -7.49 -1.17
N CYS A 126 4.73 -8.33 -0.32
CA CYS A 126 5.60 -9.41 -0.75
C CYS A 126 5.09 -10.77 -0.25
N PHE A 127 5.48 -11.80 -0.96
CA PHE A 127 5.34 -13.18 -0.53
C PHE A 127 6.72 -13.71 -0.12
N ASP A 128 6.84 -14.22 1.08
CA ASP A 128 8.02 -14.95 1.54
C ASP A 128 7.85 -16.42 1.13
N GLU A 129 8.61 -16.84 0.14
CA GLU A 129 8.53 -18.21 -0.38
C GLU A 129 8.99 -19.26 0.65
N SER A 130 9.81 -18.87 1.61
CA SER A 130 10.35 -19.80 2.63
C SER A 130 9.32 -20.11 3.72
N SER A 131 8.54 -19.14 4.14
CA SER A 131 7.53 -19.27 5.21
C SER A 131 6.09 -19.35 4.71
N GLY A 132 5.85 -19.07 3.42
CA GLY A 132 4.50 -19.03 2.86
C GLY A 132 3.65 -17.83 3.33
N ARG A 133 4.28 -16.76 3.84
CA ARG A 133 3.58 -15.64 4.46
C ARG A 133 3.50 -14.42 3.55
N LEU A 134 2.42 -13.66 3.71
CA LEU A 134 2.34 -12.28 3.23
C LEU A 134 3.25 -11.40 4.10
N VAL A 135 4.11 -10.61 3.47
CA VAL A 135 4.99 -9.64 4.14
C VAL A 135 4.63 -8.24 3.68
N ILE A 136 4.47 -7.32 4.62
CA ILE A 136 4.17 -5.90 4.36
C ILE A 136 5.39 -5.07 4.74
N LEU A 137 5.94 -4.36 3.74
CA LEU A 137 7.17 -3.59 3.83
C LEU A 137 6.89 -2.08 3.81
N ASP A 138 7.93 -1.30 4.11
CA ASP A 138 8.02 0.15 3.93
C ASP A 138 6.91 0.93 4.64
N TRP A 139 6.98 0.92 5.96
CA TRP A 139 6.09 1.64 6.88
C TRP A 139 6.41 3.13 6.99
N SER A 140 7.20 3.64 6.06
CA SER A 140 7.52 5.06 5.96
C SER A 140 6.28 5.88 5.54
N SER A 141 6.45 7.18 5.46
CA SER A 141 5.40 8.08 5.00
C SER A 141 5.12 7.95 3.51
N ALA A 142 3.95 8.41 3.09
CA ALA A 142 3.55 8.44 1.69
C ALA A 142 4.55 9.23 0.82
N PRO A 143 5.40 8.57 0.03
CA PRO A 143 6.50 9.22 -0.70
C PRO A 143 6.02 10.17 -1.79
N LEU A 144 4.77 10.04 -2.24
CA LEU A 144 4.16 10.93 -3.23
C LEU A 144 3.68 12.26 -2.64
N LEU A 145 3.54 12.37 -1.34
CA LEU A 145 3.05 13.58 -0.71
C LEU A 145 4.19 14.52 -0.30
N GLY A 146 5.45 14.04 -0.35
CA GLY A 146 6.62 14.82 0.04
C GLY A 146 6.66 15.20 1.52
N GLN A 147 5.79 14.59 2.31
CA GLN A 147 5.67 14.81 3.76
C GLN A 147 5.28 13.51 4.46
N VAL A 148 5.54 13.46 5.76
CA VAL A 148 5.10 12.34 6.60
C VAL A 148 3.59 12.38 6.74
N VAL A 149 2.94 11.23 6.53
CA VAL A 149 1.50 11.05 6.72
C VAL A 149 1.26 9.75 7.46
N THR A 150 0.56 9.80 8.57
CA THR A 150 0.30 8.62 9.39
C THR A 150 -1.19 8.42 9.66
N TYR A 151 -2.01 9.45 9.48
CA TYR A 151 -3.41 9.46 9.87
C TYR A 151 -4.30 10.06 8.79
N GLY A 152 -5.43 9.44 8.50
CA GLY A 152 -6.37 9.92 7.51
C GLY A 152 -7.44 8.91 7.15
N SER A 153 -8.16 9.18 6.07
CA SER A 153 -9.22 8.28 5.60
C SER A 153 -8.65 6.91 5.22
N ARG A 154 -9.23 5.84 5.78
CA ARG A 154 -8.91 4.45 5.40
C ARG A 154 -9.03 4.18 3.90
N PHE A 155 -9.85 4.95 3.20
CA PHE A 155 -9.96 4.85 1.73
C PHE A 155 -8.67 5.22 1.01
N PHE A 156 -7.76 5.97 1.66
CA PHE A 156 -6.48 6.30 1.04
C PHE A 156 -5.68 5.05 0.68
N ASP A 157 -5.40 4.18 1.63
CA ASP A 157 -4.63 2.95 1.38
C ASP A 157 -5.35 2.00 0.42
N ILE A 158 -6.68 1.88 0.54
CA ILE A 158 -7.49 1.02 -0.33
C ILE A 158 -7.38 1.51 -1.79
N ILE A 159 -7.67 2.79 -2.03
CA ILE A 159 -7.63 3.38 -3.37
C ILE A 159 -6.20 3.44 -3.91
N TRP A 160 -5.21 3.63 -3.04
CA TRP A 160 -3.81 3.65 -3.42
C TRP A 160 -3.38 2.31 -4.04
N LEU A 161 -3.67 1.19 -3.39
CA LEU A 161 -3.40 -0.13 -3.96
C LEU A 161 -4.19 -0.36 -5.25
N VAL A 162 -5.46 0.00 -5.29
CA VAL A 162 -6.29 -0.18 -6.49
C VAL A 162 -5.75 0.62 -7.68
N ILE A 163 -5.34 1.88 -7.47
CA ILE A 163 -4.65 2.67 -8.51
C ILE A 163 -3.41 1.93 -9.00
N PHE A 164 -2.62 1.40 -8.08
CA PHE A 164 -1.44 0.64 -8.44
C PHE A 164 -1.78 -0.62 -9.26
N LEU A 165 -2.81 -1.37 -8.86
CA LEU A 165 -3.26 -2.55 -9.60
C LEU A 165 -3.78 -2.22 -11.01
N PHE A 166 -4.45 -1.08 -11.20
CA PHE A 166 -4.92 -0.67 -12.52
C PHE A 166 -3.83 -0.05 -13.40
N TYR A 167 -2.94 0.77 -12.85
CA TYR A 167 -2.02 1.61 -13.62
C TYR A 167 -0.53 1.26 -13.43
N GLY A 168 -0.22 0.37 -12.51
CA GLY A 168 1.16 -0.08 -12.21
C GLY A 168 1.68 -1.21 -13.10
N ALA A 169 0.87 -1.71 -14.04
CA ALA A 169 1.25 -2.85 -14.88
C ALA A 169 2.59 -2.65 -15.58
N PRO A 170 3.52 -3.62 -15.52
CA PRO A 170 4.73 -3.60 -16.32
C PRO A 170 4.39 -3.58 -17.82
N ARG A 171 5.17 -2.87 -18.65
CA ARG A 171 4.92 -2.75 -20.10
C ARG A 171 4.68 -4.10 -20.78
N ARG A 172 5.49 -5.11 -20.45
CA ARG A 172 5.43 -6.48 -21.00
C ARG A 172 4.14 -7.24 -20.65
N CYS A 173 3.43 -6.79 -19.61
CA CYS A 173 2.24 -7.48 -19.10
C CYS A 173 0.93 -6.75 -19.43
N LEU A 174 0.97 -5.60 -20.10
CA LEU A 174 -0.15 -4.68 -20.24
C LEU A 174 -1.43 -5.34 -20.79
N PHE A 175 -1.30 -6.20 -21.81
CA PHE A 175 -2.42 -6.87 -22.44
C PHE A 175 -3.01 -8.03 -21.61
N ASN A 176 -2.19 -8.64 -20.76
CA ASN A 176 -2.57 -9.81 -19.94
C ASN A 176 -2.74 -9.45 -18.45
N TRP A 177 -2.76 -8.16 -18.13
CA TRP A 177 -2.85 -7.68 -16.77
C TRP A 177 -4.30 -7.72 -16.27
N ASN A 178 -4.59 -8.59 -15.29
CA ASN A 178 -5.93 -8.75 -14.73
C ASN A 178 -6.17 -7.81 -13.54
N ALA A 179 -6.18 -6.50 -13.80
CA ALA A 179 -6.40 -5.48 -12.77
C ALA A 179 -7.73 -5.67 -12.03
N GLN A 180 -8.80 -6.03 -12.74
CA GLN A 180 -10.12 -6.23 -12.14
C GLN A 180 -10.13 -7.41 -11.18
N GLY A 181 -9.65 -8.58 -11.61
CA GLY A 181 -9.60 -9.76 -10.74
C GLY A 181 -8.73 -9.54 -9.52
N MET A 182 -7.57 -8.88 -9.68
CA MET A 182 -6.70 -8.51 -8.56
C MET A 182 -7.39 -7.56 -7.58
N THR A 183 -8.09 -6.55 -8.09
CA THR A 183 -8.84 -5.60 -7.27
C THR A 183 -9.99 -6.28 -6.54
N ASN A 184 -10.75 -7.14 -7.24
CA ASN A 184 -11.83 -7.92 -6.60
C ASN A 184 -11.30 -8.77 -5.45
N ALA A 185 -10.24 -9.54 -5.68
CA ALA A 185 -9.65 -10.37 -4.62
C ALA A 185 -9.27 -9.55 -3.39
N PHE A 186 -8.62 -8.40 -3.58
CA PHE A 186 -8.24 -7.51 -2.51
C PHE A 186 -9.46 -6.92 -1.76
N LEU A 187 -10.44 -6.38 -2.51
CA LEU A 187 -11.63 -5.78 -1.89
C LEU A 187 -12.49 -6.82 -1.19
N THR A 188 -12.62 -8.02 -1.73
CA THR A 188 -13.32 -9.14 -1.06
C THR A 188 -12.68 -9.46 0.28
N GLY A 189 -11.33 -9.51 0.34
CA GLY A 189 -10.63 -9.74 1.61
C GLY A 189 -10.88 -8.64 2.65
N TYR A 190 -10.92 -7.39 2.22
CA TYR A 190 -11.24 -6.26 3.11
C TYR A 190 -12.72 -6.31 3.56
N GLU A 191 -13.64 -6.61 2.65
CA GLU A 191 -15.09 -6.71 2.87
C GLU A 191 -15.44 -7.82 3.88
N GLU A 192 -14.77 -8.95 3.84
CA GLU A 192 -14.97 -10.05 4.81
C GLU A 192 -14.73 -9.60 6.26
N CYS A 193 -13.86 -8.62 6.46
CA CYS A 193 -13.63 -8.04 7.80
C CYS A 193 -14.47 -6.81 8.08
N ARG A 194 -14.80 -6.01 7.05
CA ARG A 194 -15.44 -4.70 7.14
C ARG A 194 -16.40 -4.44 5.97
N PRO A 195 -17.55 -5.14 5.92
CA PRO A 195 -18.49 -5.02 4.80
C PRO A 195 -19.06 -3.61 4.66
N GLU A 196 -19.33 -2.91 5.77
CA GLU A 196 -19.86 -1.56 5.79
C GLU A 196 -18.94 -0.53 5.12
N ILE A 197 -17.62 -0.76 5.20
CA ILE A 197 -16.63 0.13 4.59
C ILE A 197 -16.64 -0.02 3.08
N ILE A 198 -16.69 -1.25 2.57
CA ILE A 198 -16.74 -1.51 1.11
C ILE A 198 -18.07 -1.06 0.53
N GLN A 199 -19.17 -1.21 1.25
CA GLN A 199 -20.48 -0.70 0.83
C GLN A 199 -20.45 0.84 0.66
N ARG A 200 -19.88 1.58 1.62
CA ARG A 200 -19.69 3.03 1.49
C ARG A 200 -18.76 3.38 0.33
N LEU A 201 -17.62 2.68 0.22
CA LEU A 201 -16.66 2.90 -0.86
C LEU A 201 -17.30 2.71 -2.23
N SER A 202 -18.22 1.76 -2.39
CA SER A 202 -18.85 1.44 -3.68
C SER A 202 -19.55 2.66 -4.29
N GLY A 203 -20.19 3.51 -3.49
CA GLY A 203 -20.82 4.76 -3.94
C GLY A 203 -19.82 5.79 -4.46
N ASP A 204 -18.68 5.89 -3.82
CA ASP A 204 -17.66 6.92 -4.08
C ASP A 204 -16.45 6.41 -4.88
N PHE A 205 -16.41 5.13 -5.22
CA PHE A 205 -15.23 4.47 -5.78
C PHE A 205 -14.69 5.17 -7.04
N LYS A 206 -15.54 5.38 -8.04
CA LYS A 206 -15.12 6.01 -9.31
C LYS A 206 -14.68 7.46 -9.15
N PRO A 207 -15.41 8.33 -8.42
CA PRO A 207 -14.96 9.69 -8.10
C PRO A 207 -13.61 9.71 -7.39
N LEU A 208 -13.42 8.86 -6.36
CA LEU A 208 -12.18 8.77 -5.61
C LEU A 208 -11.01 8.31 -6.47
N MET A 209 -11.19 7.24 -7.24
CA MET A 209 -10.18 6.75 -8.17
C MET A 209 -9.74 7.83 -9.16
N ARG A 210 -10.69 8.56 -9.77
CA ARG A 210 -10.38 9.65 -10.71
C ARG A 210 -9.62 10.78 -10.03
N ARG A 211 -10.04 11.16 -8.83
CA ARG A 211 -9.40 12.22 -8.05
C ARG A 211 -7.96 11.87 -7.70
N TYR A 212 -7.73 10.68 -7.13
CA TYR A 212 -6.41 10.22 -6.71
C TYR A 212 -5.50 9.98 -7.91
N TYR A 213 -6.02 9.38 -8.98
CA TYR A 213 -5.28 9.20 -10.21
C TYR A 213 -4.78 10.53 -10.80
N ARG A 214 -5.65 11.54 -10.94
CA ARG A 214 -5.26 12.86 -11.45
C ARG A 214 -4.16 13.49 -10.61
N LYS A 215 -4.25 13.40 -9.28
CA LYS A 215 -3.23 13.91 -8.36
C LYS A 215 -1.90 13.17 -8.52
N THR A 216 -1.94 11.85 -8.64
CA THR A 216 -0.75 11.04 -8.89
C THR A 216 -0.06 11.43 -10.20
N VAL A 217 -0.82 11.60 -11.28
CA VAL A 217 -0.29 12.04 -12.58
C VAL A 217 0.32 13.44 -12.48
N TRP A 218 -0.39 14.38 -11.85
CA TRP A 218 0.11 15.74 -11.67
C TRP A 218 1.40 15.79 -10.85
N TYR A 219 1.45 15.04 -9.75
CA TYR A 219 2.62 14.92 -8.91
C TYR A 219 3.82 14.34 -9.68
N LEU A 220 3.61 13.26 -10.43
CA LEU A 220 4.66 12.65 -11.25
C LEU A 220 5.19 13.62 -12.32
N ALA A 221 4.30 14.40 -12.93
CA ALA A 221 4.70 15.43 -13.90
C ALA A 221 5.56 16.52 -13.26
N LYS A 222 5.18 16.98 -12.07
CA LYS A 222 5.83 18.12 -11.40
C LYS A 222 7.17 17.73 -10.74
N GLN A 223 7.25 16.55 -10.12
CA GLN A 223 8.36 16.23 -9.22
C GLN A 223 9.34 15.17 -9.75
N ARG A 224 8.90 14.25 -10.60
CA ARG A 224 9.75 13.11 -10.94
C ARG A 224 10.11 12.99 -12.40
N SER A 225 9.20 13.17 -13.31
CA SER A 225 9.47 13.04 -14.73
C SER A 225 8.19 13.16 -15.55
N TRP A 226 8.16 14.07 -16.50
CA TRP A 226 7.10 14.15 -17.52
C TRP A 226 6.90 12.80 -18.26
N TYR A 227 7.95 12.02 -18.45
CA TYR A 227 7.91 10.70 -19.08
C TYR A 227 7.10 9.69 -18.27
N LYS A 228 7.20 9.70 -16.92
CA LYS A 228 6.38 8.84 -16.06
C LYS A 228 4.93 9.29 -16.09
N ALA A 229 4.67 10.58 -16.06
CA ALA A 229 3.33 11.14 -16.19
C ALA A 229 2.70 10.78 -17.54
N ALA A 230 3.43 10.94 -18.65
CA ALA A 230 2.97 10.57 -19.99
C ALA A 230 2.65 9.07 -20.10
N ARG A 231 3.43 8.21 -19.46
CA ARG A 231 3.15 6.77 -19.38
C ARG A 231 1.84 6.48 -18.64
N TYR A 232 1.57 7.16 -17.53
CA TYR A 232 0.32 7.01 -16.79
C TYR A 232 -0.86 7.49 -17.64
N LEU A 233 -0.73 8.62 -18.33
CA LEU A 233 -1.77 9.11 -19.26
C LEU A 233 -2.06 8.12 -20.38
N LEU A 234 -1.01 7.54 -20.99
CA LEU A 234 -1.16 6.51 -22.01
C LEU A 234 -1.90 5.28 -21.45
N TYR A 235 -1.53 4.83 -20.25
CA TYR A 235 -2.20 3.71 -19.58
C TYR A 235 -3.66 4.02 -19.29
N GLN A 236 -4.00 5.27 -19.00
CA GLN A 236 -5.39 5.68 -18.81
C GLN A 236 -6.25 5.38 -20.06
N PHE A 237 -5.77 5.70 -21.26
CA PHE A 237 -6.51 5.38 -22.48
C PHE A 237 -6.67 3.87 -22.70
N MET A 238 -5.66 3.07 -22.41
CA MET A 238 -5.70 1.62 -22.59
C MET A 238 -6.51 0.88 -21.53
N ILE A 239 -6.46 1.34 -20.29
CA ILE A 239 -7.04 0.66 -19.12
C ILE A 239 -8.39 1.28 -18.73
N TYR A 240 -8.63 2.54 -19.09
CA TYR A 240 -9.86 3.26 -18.76
C TYR A 240 -11.15 2.49 -19.13
N PRO A 241 -11.27 1.82 -20.30
CA PRO A 241 -12.48 1.04 -20.60
C PRO A 241 -12.72 -0.10 -19.59
N LYS A 242 -11.65 -0.75 -19.12
CA LYS A 242 -11.75 -1.79 -18.07
C LYS A 242 -12.16 -1.20 -16.74
N PHE A 243 -11.59 -0.06 -16.39
CA PHE A 243 -11.93 0.67 -15.17
C PHE A 243 -13.36 1.25 -15.22
N ALA A 244 -13.80 1.82 -16.35
CA ALA A 244 -15.13 2.40 -16.48
C ALA A 244 -16.25 1.37 -16.30
N ARG A 245 -15.98 0.11 -16.67
CA ARG A 245 -16.91 -1.02 -16.51
C ARG A 245 -16.81 -1.71 -15.14
N TYR A 246 -15.80 -1.38 -14.35
CA TYR A 246 -15.59 -1.99 -13.04
C TYR A 246 -16.58 -1.43 -12.02
N HIS A 247 -17.22 -2.31 -11.25
CA HIS A 247 -18.07 -2.01 -10.12
C HIS A 247 -17.63 -2.90 -8.95
N PRO A 248 -17.21 -2.34 -7.80
CA PRO A 248 -16.92 -3.12 -6.60
C PRO A 248 -18.20 -3.88 -6.16
N GLY A 249 -18.05 -5.14 -5.75
CA GLY A 249 -19.17 -5.94 -5.25
C GLY A 249 -20.03 -6.64 -6.31
N HIS A 250 -19.66 -6.60 -7.58
CA HIS A 250 -20.33 -7.34 -8.69
C HIS A 250 -19.34 -8.28 -9.39
N GLY A 251 -18.65 -9.11 -8.63
CA GLY A 251 -17.73 -10.14 -9.15
C GLY A 251 -18.16 -11.54 -8.76
#